data_4061d7fcca4f30161ddc093e0fc47a1a
#
_entry.id   4061d7fcca4f30161ddc093e0fc47a1a
#
_cell.length_a   1.000
_cell.length_b   1.000
_cell.length_c   1.000
_cell.angle_alpha   90.00
_cell.angle_beta   90.00
_cell.angle_gamma   90.00
#
_symmetry.space_group_name_H-M   'P 1'
#
loop_
_entity.id
_entity.type
_entity.pdbx_description
1 polymer ?
#
loop_
_entity_poly.entity_id
_entity_poly.type
_entity_poly.pdbx_seq_one_letter_code
_entity_poly.pdbx_strand_id
1 'polypeptide(L)'
;EPTAAAIGAGMNKEESEASMIADIGGGTTDVAILSLGGLVVSTSLRYAGDKMSESVIGYLRKKKGILIGMKTAENLKVTVGSALIEKDGEGKEIIKTVEARGRDLVSGLPRTFEVSNKDMEEALRESIDTIVDAIKTTVEKAPPEIAADIAEKGMMLSGGGSLIENL
;
A
#
# COMPACT_ATOMS: atom_id res chain seq x y z
N GLU A 1 1.77 -3.22 19.26
CA GLU A 1 1.21 -3.77 17.99
C GLU A 1 2.32 -4.06 16.97
N PRO A 2 3.27 -3.13 16.64
CA PRO A 2 4.35 -3.38 15.66
C PRO A 2 5.29 -4.54 16.07
N THR A 3 5.56 -4.71 17.36
CA THR A 3 6.39 -5.81 17.85
C THR A 3 5.72 -7.18 17.64
N ALA A 4 4.40 -7.25 17.76
CA ALA A 4 3.64 -8.46 17.50
C ALA A 4 3.63 -8.81 16.00
N ALA A 5 3.48 -7.80 15.14
CA ALA A 5 3.59 -7.94 13.68
C ALA A 5 4.97 -8.44 13.27
N ALA A 6 6.04 -7.90 13.85
CA ALA A 6 7.41 -8.34 13.62
C ALA A 6 7.65 -9.82 14.00
N ILE A 7 7.14 -10.24 15.16
CA ILE A 7 7.21 -11.64 15.59
C ILE A 7 6.41 -12.55 14.66
N GLY A 8 5.20 -12.13 14.28
CA GLY A 8 4.33 -12.85 13.34
C GLY A 8 4.93 -13.00 11.95
N ALA A 9 5.72 -12.01 11.53
CA ALA A 9 6.48 -12.02 10.28
C ALA A 9 7.78 -12.85 10.36
N GLY A 10 8.07 -13.50 11.50
CA GLY A 10 9.24 -14.39 11.67
C GLY A 10 10.53 -13.67 12.04
N MET A 11 10.47 -12.41 12.46
CA MET A 11 11.65 -11.68 12.93
C MET A 11 12.15 -12.28 14.26
N ASN A 12 13.42 -12.65 14.29
CA ASN A 12 14.03 -13.28 15.45
C ASN A 12 14.45 -12.22 16.47
N LYS A 13 14.02 -12.36 17.73
CA LYS A 13 14.42 -11.45 18.84
C LYS A 13 15.90 -11.46 19.17
N GLU A 14 16.64 -12.47 18.71
CA GLU A 14 18.05 -12.68 19.01
C GLU A 14 19.01 -12.10 17.97
N GLU A 15 18.47 -11.49 16.88
CA GLU A 15 19.34 -10.84 15.91
C GLU A 15 19.94 -9.55 16.49
N SER A 16 21.26 -9.46 16.45
CA SER A 16 22.03 -8.30 16.92
C SER A 16 21.86 -7.08 15.99
N GLU A 17 21.37 -7.29 14.80
CA GLU A 17 21.21 -6.28 13.76
C GLU A 17 19.80 -5.69 13.74
N ALA A 18 19.70 -4.46 13.23
CA ALA A 18 18.41 -3.78 13.14
C ALA A 18 17.51 -4.39 12.05
N SER A 19 16.22 -4.38 12.32
CA SER A 19 15.18 -4.85 11.41
C SER A 19 14.04 -3.83 11.34
N MET A 20 13.43 -3.67 10.16
CA MET A 20 12.31 -2.77 9.95
C MET A 20 11.09 -3.50 9.45
N ILE A 21 9.92 -3.11 9.93
CA ILE A 21 8.65 -3.62 9.48
C ILE A 21 7.68 -2.45 9.19
N ALA A 22 6.92 -2.57 8.11
CA ALA A 22 5.77 -1.73 7.83
C ALA A 22 4.52 -2.61 7.72
N ASP A 23 3.60 -2.45 8.66
CA ASP A 23 2.32 -3.16 8.70
C ASP A 23 1.22 -2.26 8.15
N ILE A 24 0.75 -2.56 6.94
CA ILE A 24 -0.25 -1.78 6.21
C ILE A 24 -1.60 -2.48 6.35
N GLY A 25 -2.34 -2.11 7.38
CA GLY A 25 -3.67 -2.67 7.68
C GLY A 25 -4.80 -2.05 6.87
N GLY A 26 -6.03 -2.18 7.38
CA GLY A 26 -7.20 -1.50 6.82
C GLY A 26 -7.27 -0.02 7.21
N GLY A 27 -7.17 0.29 8.50
CA GLY A 27 -7.31 1.63 9.05
C GLY A 27 -6.00 2.34 9.36
N THR A 28 -4.94 1.61 9.70
CA THR A 28 -3.63 2.13 10.11
C THR A 28 -2.49 1.51 9.34
N THR A 29 -1.43 2.30 9.18
CA THR A 29 -0.10 1.82 8.78
C THR A 29 0.84 2.08 9.93
N ASP A 30 1.47 1.02 10.42
CA ASP A 30 2.40 1.04 11.55
C ASP A 30 3.78 0.66 11.06
N VAL A 31 4.73 1.59 11.21
CA VAL A 31 6.12 1.41 10.80
C VAL A 31 6.99 1.36 12.04
N ALA A 32 7.81 0.34 12.18
CA ALA A 32 8.68 0.17 13.34
C ALA A 32 10.08 -0.31 12.97
N ILE A 33 11.05 0.17 13.70
CA ILE A 33 12.44 -0.27 13.66
C ILE A 33 12.76 -0.92 15.00
N LEU A 34 13.28 -2.15 14.95
CA LEU A 34 13.67 -2.94 16.09
C LEU A 34 15.19 -3.23 16.04
N SER A 35 15.83 -3.24 17.18
CA SER A 35 17.22 -3.66 17.33
C SER A 35 17.40 -4.32 18.70
N LEU A 36 18.17 -5.40 18.77
CA LEU A 36 18.41 -6.17 19.99
C LEU A 36 17.12 -6.57 20.74
N GLY A 37 16.05 -6.89 19.99
CA GLY A 37 14.75 -7.24 20.54
C GLY A 37 13.94 -6.08 21.12
N GLY A 38 14.42 -4.83 21.03
CA GLY A 38 13.77 -3.61 21.50
C GLY A 38 13.28 -2.72 20.37
N LEU A 39 12.24 -1.94 20.65
CA LEU A 39 11.72 -0.93 19.74
C LEU A 39 12.61 0.31 19.79
N VAL A 40 13.17 0.70 18.64
CA VAL A 40 14.03 1.90 18.51
C VAL A 40 13.21 3.11 18.09
N VAL A 41 12.47 2.99 17.01
CA VAL A 41 11.59 4.04 16.46
C VAL A 41 10.31 3.40 16.00
N SER A 42 9.20 4.11 16.18
CA SER A 42 7.92 3.75 15.55
C SER A 42 7.15 4.99 15.10
N THR A 43 6.40 4.80 14.02
CA THR A 43 5.48 5.79 13.49
C THR A 43 4.18 5.07 13.15
N SER A 44 3.06 5.63 13.60
CA SER A 44 1.71 5.14 13.26
C SER A 44 0.95 6.25 12.56
N LEU A 45 0.30 5.91 11.46
CA LEU A 45 -0.56 6.83 10.74
C LEU A 45 -1.91 6.18 10.43
N ARG A 46 -2.97 6.99 10.52
CA ARG A 46 -4.33 6.58 10.15
C ARG A 46 -4.56 6.71 8.65
N TYR A 47 -3.73 6.02 7.88
CA TYR A 47 -3.77 6.01 6.43
C TYR A 47 -3.34 4.63 5.94
N ALA A 48 -4.28 3.87 5.38
CA ALA A 48 -4.06 2.47 4.99
C ALA A 48 -5.11 2.02 3.96
N GLY A 49 -5.46 0.75 3.93
CA GLY A 49 -6.33 0.13 2.94
C GLY A 49 -7.67 0.83 2.70
N ASP A 50 -8.31 1.34 3.76
CA ASP A 50 -9.61 2.05 3.64
C ASP A 50 -9.45 3.36 2.87
N LYS A 51 -8.38 4.12 3.15
CA LYS A 51 -8.07 5.36 2.43
C LYS A 51 -7.72 5.09 0.96
N MET A 52 -7.03 4.00 0.68
CA MET A 52 -6.78 3.54 -0.68
C MET A 52 -8.09 3.26 -1.42
N SER A 53 -9.05 2.60 -0.78
CA SER A 53 -10.37 2.33 -1.37
C SER A 53 -11.17 3.61 -1.58
N GLU A 54 -11.12 4.59 -0.67
CA GLU A 54 -11.69 5.92 -0.86
C GLU A 54 -11.07 6.65 -2.06
N SER A 55 -9.76 6.54 -2.24
CA SER A 55 -9.03 7.13 -3.38
C SER A 55 -9.50 6.53 -4.71
N VAL A 56 -9.72 5.22 -4.77
CA VAL A 56 -10.28 4.54 -5.95
C VAL A 56 -11.68 5.04 -6.28
N ILE A 57 -12.57 5.19 -5.26
CA ILE A 57 -13.91 5.75 -5.44
C ILE A 57 -13.82 7.18 -6.01
N GLY A 58 -12.97 8.01 -5.42
CA GLY A 58 -12.75 9.39 -5.85
C GLY A 58 -12.24 9.49 -7.30
N TYR A 59 -11.29 8.65 -7.65
CA TYR A 59 -10.72 8.57 -8.99
C TYR A 59 -11.78 8.19 -10.04
N LEU A 60 -12.52 7.09 -9.83
CA LEU A 60 -13.54 6.63 -10.77
C LEU A 60 -14.68 7.63 -10.92
N ARG A 61 -15.06 8.27 -9.80
CA ARG A 61 -16.04 9.35 -9.84
C ARG A 61 -15.57 10.51 -10.71
N LYS A 62 -14.33 10.95 -10.53
CA LYS A 62 -13.76 12.13 -11.23
C LYS A 62 -13.41 11.85 -12.68
N LYS A 63 -12.78 10.69 -12.96
CA LYS A 63 -12.23 10.38 -14.29
C LYS A 63 -13.22 9.66 -15.20
N LYS A 64 -14.07 8.79 -14.64
CA LYS A 64 -15.02 7.96 -15.43
C LYS A 64 -16.49 8.34 -15.23
N GLY A 65 -16.79 9.25 -14.31
CA GLY A 65 -18.16 9.65 -14.00
C GLY A 65 -19.02 8.53 -13.41
N ILE A 66 -18.38 7.61 -12.69
CA ILE A 66 -19.03 6.42 -12.13
C ILE A 66 -18.89 6.41 -10.62
N LEU A 67 -20.00 6.16 -9.94
CA LEU A 67 -20.03 5.97 -8.49
C LEU A 67 -20.04 4.47 -8.15
N ILE A 68 -19.10 4.06 -7.33
CA ILE A 68 -19.00 2.71 -6.76
C ILE A 68 -19.02 2.76 -5.23
N GLY A 69 -19.35 1.64 -4.60
CA GLY A 69 -19.27 1.49 -3.13
C GLY A 69 -17.90 0.96 -2.68
N MET A 70 -17.67 0.99 -1.34
CA MET A 70 -16.43 0.53 -0.71
C MET A 70 -16.09 -0.92 -1.07
N LYS A 71 -17.06 -1.83 -1.07
CA LYS A 71 -16.84 -3.24 -1.42
C LYS A 71 -16.34 -3.42 -2.85
N THR A 72 -16.86 -2.66 -3.80
CA THR A 72 -16.42 -2.69 -5.19
C THR A 72 -15.00 -2.11 -5.32
N ALA A 73 -14.72 -1.00 -4.63
CA ALA A 73 -13.39 -0.40 -4.60
C ALA A 73 -12.35 -1.36 -4.00
N GLU A 74 -12.68 -2.05 -2.90
CA GLU A 74 -11.82 -3.06 -2.29
C GLU A 74 -11.56 -4.23 -3.25
N ASN A 75 -12.58 -4.74 -3.91
CA ASN A 75 -12.42 -5.81 -4.91
C ASN A 75 -11.51 -5.37 -6.07
N LEU A 76 -11.68 -4.15 -6.59
CA LEU A 76 -10.82 -3.61 -7.65
C LEU A 76 -9.37 -3.49 -7.18
N LYS A 77 -9.15 -3.00 -5.97
CA LYS A 77 -7.83 -2.90 -5.36
C LYS A 77 -7.14 -4.26 -5.25
N VAL A 78 -7.87 -5.30 -4.83
CA VAL A 78 -7.33 -6.67 -4.69
C VAL A 78 -7.08 -7.33 -6.05
N THR A 79 -7.93 -7.09 -7.05
CA THR A 79 -7.87 -7.81 -8.34
C THR A 79 -6.95 -7.17 -9.37
N VAL A 80 -6.88 -5.85 -9.39
CA VAL A 80 -6.14 -5.09 -10.41
C VAL A 80 -5.36 -3.91 -9.84
N GLY A 81 -5.30 -3.79 -8.49
CA GLY A 81 -4.49 -2.78 -7.80
C GLY A 81 -3.01 -2.98 -8.07
N SER A 82 -2.32 -1.91 -8.47
CA SER A 82 -0.88 -1.91 -8.69
C SER A 82 -0.29 -0.58 -8.27
N ALA A 83 0.87 -0.63 -7.61
CA ALA A 83 1.62 0.57 -7.24
C ALA A 83 2.45 1.11 -8.42
N LEU A 84 2.97 0.21 -9.25
CA LEU A 84 3.73 0.51 -10.44
C LEU A 84 3.34 -0.45 -11.56
N ILE A 85 3.28 0.06 -12.79
CA ILE A 85 3.02 -0.79 -13.96
C ILE A 85 4.31 -1.48 -14.40
N GLU A 86 4.25 -2.80 -14.47
CA GLU A 86 5.32 -3.61 -15.03
C GLU A 86 5.49 -3.35 -16.54
N LYS A 87 6.73 -3.48 -17.00
CA LYS A 87 7.06 -3.44 -18.41
C LYS A 87 7.60 -4.80 -18.86
N ASP A 88 7.24 -5.19 -20.07
CA ASP A 88 7.78 -6.39 -20.70
C ASP A 88 9.25 -6.21 -21.12
N GLY A 89 9.84 -7.27 -21.69
CA GLY A 89 11.24 -7.26 -22.16
C GLY A 89 11.54 -6.25 -23.28
N GLU A 90 10.50 -5.68 -23.90
CA GLU A 90 10.59 -4.63 -24.94
C GLU A 90 10.31 -3.23 -24.35
N GLY A 91 10.06 -3.12 -23.04
CA GLY A 91 9.78 -1.86 -22.35
C GLY A 91 8.33 -1.37 -22.46
N LYS A 92 7.42 -2.21 -22.98
CA LYS A 92 5.99 -1.90 -23.11
C LYS A 92 5.25 -2.22 -21.80
N GLU A 93 4.36 -1.33 -21.38
CA GLU A 93 3.53 -1.52 -20.18
C GLU A 93 2.62 -2.76 -20.30
N ILE A 94 2.60 -3.59 -19.24
CA ILE A 94 1.72 -4.75 -19.14
C ILE A 94 0.39 -4.29 -18.53
N ILE A 95 -0.64 -4.14 -19.36
CA ILE A 95 -1.95 -3.66 -18.94
C ILE A 95 -2.89 -4.83 -18.66
N LYS A 96 -3.42 -4.87 -17.44
CA LYS A 96 -4.47 -5.80 -16.98
C LYS A 96 -5.77 -5.02 -16.84
N THR A 97 -6.90 -5.58 -17.26
CA THR A 97 -8.22 -4.96 -17.14
C THR A 97 -9.20 -5.91 -16.49
N VAL A 98 -10.15 -5.34 -15.75
CA VAL A 98 -11.29 -6.06 -15.16
C VAL A 98 -12.57 -5.27 -15.38
N GLU A 99 -13.68 -5.97 -15.48
CA GLU A 99 -15.01 -5.35 -15.52
C GLU A 99 -15.55 -5.14 -14.10
N ALA A 100 -16.18 -4.00 -13.90
CA ALA A 100 -16.88 -3.66 -12.66
C ALA A 100 -18.24 -3.02 -12.97
N ARG A 101 -19.10 -2.95 -11.96
CA ARG A 101 -20.41 -2.30 -12.03
C ARG A 101 -20.48 -1.14 -11.06
N GLY A 102 -21.03 -0.03 -11.53
CA GLY A 102 -21.29 1.15 -10.74
C GLY A 102 -22.50 1.90 -11.25
N ARG A 103 -22.79 3.05 -10.67
CA ARG A 103 -23.84 3.94 -11.12
C ARG A 103 -23.23 5.07 -11.95
N ASP A 104 -23.72 5.21 -13.18
CA ASP A 104 -23.38 6.34 -14.03
C ASP A 104 -23.94 7.64 -13.43
N LEU A 105 -23.11 8.65 -13.27
CA LEU A 105 -23.50 9.91 -12.61
C LEU A 105 -24.37 10.82 -13.48
N VAL A 106 -24.38 10.60 -14.80
CA VAL A 106 -25.19 11.40 -15.73
C VAL A 106 -26.58 10.81 -15.84
N SER A 107 -26.68 9.51 -16.12
CA SER A 107 -27.98 8.82 -16.31
C SER A 107 -28.61 8.34 -15.00
N GLY A 108 -27.82 8.19 -13.93
CA GLY A 108 -28.25 7.59 -12.66
C GLY A 108 -28.45 6.08 -12.71
N LEU A 109 -28.25 5.43 -13.86
CA LEU A 109 -28.50 4.01 -14.09
C LEU A 109 -27.24 3.16 -13.80
N PRO A 110 -27.43 1.86 -13.49
CA PRO A 110 -26.33 0.92 -13.42
C PRO A 110 -25.58 0.82 -14.75
N ARG A 111 -24.24 0.84 -14.68
CA ARG A 111 -23.35 0.72 -15.83
C ARG A 111 -22.21 -0.23 -15.54
N THR A 112 -21.91 -1.10 -16.50
CA THR A 112 -20.68 -1.90 -16.53
C THR A 112 -19.58 -1.09 -17.20
N PHE A 113 -18.35 -1.14 -16.65
CA PHE A 113 -17.19 -0.40 -17.14
C PHE A 113 -15.91 -1.18 -16.89
N GLU A 114 -14.89 -0.88 -17.66
CA GLU A 114 -13.55 -1.46 -17.48
C GLU A 114 -12.67 -0.58 -16.59
N VAL A 115 -11.86 -1.24 -15.77
CA VAL A 115 -10.80 -0.62 -14.95
C VAL A 115 -9.50 -1.36 -15.21
N SER A 116 -8.44 -0.61 -15.48
CA SER A 116 -7.10 -1.15 -15.68
C SER A 116 -6.21 -0.99 -14.44
N ASN A 117 -5.14 -1.78 -14.38
CA ASN A 117 -4.08 -1.57 -13.39
C ASN A 117 -3.45 -0.17 -13.49
N LYS A 118 -3.44 0.44 -14.68
CA LYS A 118 -3.01 1.83 -14.90
C LYS A 118 -3.95 2.85 -14.26
N ASP A 119 -5.26 2.64 -14.36
CA ASP A 119 -6.24 3.44 -13.61
C ASP A 119 -6.00 3.33 -12.11
N MET A 120 -5.68 2.12 -11.63
CA MET A 120 -5.43 1.86 -10.20
C MET A 120 -4.11 2.47 -9.74
N GLU A 121 -3.04 2.40 -10.53
CA GLU A 121 -1.78 3.09 -10.24
C GLU A 121 -2.00 4.59 -10.05
N GLU A 122 -2.75 5.24 -10.96
CA GLU A 122 -3.06 6.67 -10.84
C GLU A 122 -3.93 6.96 -9.61
N ALA A 123 -4.92 6.11 -9.34
CA ALA A 123 -5.83 6.27 -8.20
C ALA A 123 -5.13 6.10 -6.84
N LEU A 124 -4.15 5.20 -6.74
CA LEU A 124 -3.47 4.84 -5.51
C LEU A 124 -2.20 5.65 -5.23
N ARG A 125 -1.69 6.38 -6.21
CA ARG A 125 -0.40 7.08 -6.14
C ARG A 125 -0.25 7.93 -4.88
N GLU A 126 -1.19 8.84 -4.61
CA GLU A 126 -1.13 9.70 -3.43
C GLU A 126 -1.15 8.91 -2.12
N SER A 127 -1.93 7.83 -2.09
CA SER A 127 -2.01 6.94 -0.92
C SER A 127 -0.68 6.23 -0.66
N ILE A 128 -0.06 5.73 -1.72
CA ILE A 128 1.22 5.04 -1.66
C ILE A 128 2.34 6.01 -1.28
N ASP A 129 2.38 7.20 -1.89
CA ASP A 129 3.36 8.24 -1.56
C ASP A 129 3.28 8.62 -0.07
N THR A 130 2.09 8.74 0.49
CA THR A 130 1.87 9.02 1.92
C THR A 130 2.49 7.94 2.82
N ILE A 131 2.33 6.67 2.45
CA ILE A 131 2.90 5.54 3.21
C ILE A 131 4.43 5.52 3.05
N VAL A 132 4.93 5.70 1.83
CA VAL A 132 6.38 5.74 1.56
C VAL A 132 7.05 6.88 2.32
N ASP A 133 6.43 8.05 2.40
CA ASP A 133 6.96 9.18 3.18
C ASP A 133 6.99 8.89 4.69
N ALA A 134 6.01 8.17 5.22
CA ALA A 134 6.03 7.73 6.62
C ALA A 134 7.16 6.73 6.87
N ILE A 135 7.42 5.80 5.95
CA ILE A 135 8.53 4.86 6.00
C ILE A 135 9.87 5.62 6.01
N LYS A 136 10.08 6.54 5.06
CA LYS A 136 11.29 7.37 4.97
C LYS A 136 11.52 8.17 6.25
N THR A 137 10.48 8.86 6.73
CA THR A 137 10.54 9.66 7.97
C THR A 137 10.89 8.80 9.18
N THR A 138 10.46 7.54 9.21
CA THR A 138 10.81 6.62 10.30
C THR A 138 12.28 6.23 10.25
N VAL A 139 12.83 5.96 9.07
CA VAL A 139 14.27 5.68 8.89
C VAL A 139 15.11 6.90 9.27
N GLU A 140 14.70 8.09 8.87
CA GLU A 140 15.41 9.36 9.19
C GLU A 140 15.51 9.65 10.70
N LYS A 141 14.57 9.14 11.50
CA LYS A 141 14.58 9.25 12.96
C LYS A 141 15.48 8.23 13.66
N ALA A 142 15.94 7.21 12.95
CA ALA A 142 16.81 6.18 13.51
C ALA A 142 18.27 6.67 13.61
N PRO A 143 19.06 6.15 14.57
CA PRO A 143 20.49 6.36 14.59
C PRO A 143 21.15 5.94 13.25
N PRO A 144 22.23 6.61 12.82
CA PRO A 144 22.88 6.36 11.52
C PRO A 144 23.29 4.90 11.28
N GLU A 145 23.77 4.23 12.31
CA GLU A 145 24.19 2.81 12.24
C GLU A 145 23.00 1.89 11.96
N ILE A 146 21.87 2.17 12.63
CA ILE A 146 20.61 1.41 12.43
C ILE A 146 20.02 1.68 11.05
N ALA A 147 20.06 2.94 10.59
CA ALA A 147 19.62 3.28 9.25
C ALA A 147 20.47 2.59 8.16
N ALA A 148 21.79 2.43 8.40
CA ALA A 148 22.68 1.70 7.49
C ALA A 148 22.33 0.20 7.42
N ASP A 149 22.09 -0.44 8.55
CA ASP A 149 21.65 -1.86 8.61
C ASP A 149 20.35 -2.07 7.82
N ILE A 150 19.37 -1.17 7.97
CA ILE A 150 18.10 -1.24 7.24
C ILE A 150 18.30 -1.02 5.74
N ALA A 151 19.18 -0.11 5.33
CA ALA A 151 19.48 0.12 3.92
C ALA A 151 20.09 -1.12 3.25
N GLU A 152 20.87 -1.90 3.99
CA GLU A 152 21.49 -3.14 3.51
C GLU A 152 20.50 -4.32 3.47
N LYS A 153 19.72 -4.49 4.55
CA LYS A 153 18.80 -5.64 4.72
C LYS A 153 17.43 -5.44 4.08
N GLY A 154 17.01 -4.19 3.89
CA GLY A 154 15.65 -3.84 3.49
C GLY A 154 14.68 -3.86 4.66
N MET A 155 13.38 -3.95 4.36
CA MET A 155 12.31 -4.01 5.34
C MET A 155 11.33 -5.13 5.04
N MET A 156 10.61 -5.53 6.06
CA MET A 156 9.49 -6.46 5.96
C MET A 156 8.17 -5.70 5.76
N LEU A 157 7.33 -6.20 4.88
CA LEU A 157 5.96 -5.71 4.70
C LEU A 157 4.97 -6.71 5.29
N SER A 158 3.96 -6.22 5.98
CA SER A 158 2.86 -6.97 6.59
C SER A 158 1.53 -6.25 6.35
N GLY A 159 0.43 -6.94 6.68
CA GLY A 159 -0.92 -6.43 6.50
C GLY A 159 -1.48 -6.59 5.09
N GLY A 160 -2.81 -6.47 4.96
CA GLY A 160 -3.50 -6.66 3.68
C GLY A 160 -3.14 -5.63 2.62
N GLY A 161 -2.80 -4.39 3.03
CA GLY A 161 -2.38 -3.33 2.13
C GLY A 161 -1.03 -3.60 1.44
N SER A 162 -0.17 -4.41 2.06
CA SER A 162 1.13 -4.80 1.50
C SER A 162 1.03 -5.76 0.30
N LEU A 163 -0.15 -6.33 0.06
CA LEU A 163 -0.41 -7.25 -1.06
C LEU A 163 -0.72 -6.54 -2.38
N ILE A 164 -0.72 -5.23 -2.41
CA ILE A 164 -0.84 -4.48 -3.68
C ILE A 164 0.36 -4.80 -4.54
N GLU A 165 0.10 -5.15 -5.80
CA GLU A 165 1.13 -5.53 -6.78
C GLU A 165 2.15 -4.38 -6.95
N ASN A 166 3.43 -4.72 -6.86
CA ASN A 166 4.56 -3.78 -7.04
C ASN A 166 4.61 -2.60 -6.04
N LEU A 167 4.12 -2.83 -4.81
CA LEU A 167 4.22 -1.85 -3.72
C LEU A 167 5.66 -1.64 -3.24
#